data_9ae7469a6ae0a10a025a388d664a28df
#
_entry.id   9ae7469a6ae0a10a025a388d664a28df
#
_cell.length_a   1.000
_cell.length_b   1.000
_cell.length_c   1.000
_cell.angle_alpha   90.00
_cell.angle_beta   90.00
_cell.angle_gamma   90.00
#
_symmetry.space_group_name_H-M   'P 1'
#
loop_
_entity.id
_entity.type
_entity.pdbx_description
1 polymer ?
#
loop_
_entity_poly.entity_id
_entity_poly.type
_entity_poly.pdbx_seq_one_letter_code
_entity_poly.pdbx_strand_id
1 'polypeptide(L)'
;MAQAKEPVKRTYQAVLDWQDESRRAFGKMLLNWRRRNGWTQYTACEWGSEAGFEVISYGNLSVIEQGKAGELRQKAFFQLEELNRRLREKDWGNVKSQRIKDQLKIAEPLCGDDGKLWDAVDFWSCYIGYAPVPGTYQTAPAPTLTAKRAEELCQKWRQHVRRAIKERGFDVTEALELLEASVPSEYQKRFREVLAVDDYSPAELSQLWLEGEYFMPEKWIILWDEENPII
;
A
#
# COMPACT_ATOMS: atom_id res chain seq x y z
N MET A 1 -16.03 -32.22 31.88
CA MET A 1 -16.03 -32.93 30.57
C MET A 1 -16.42 -31.96 29.50
N ALA A 2 -15.49 -31.48 28.67
CA ALA A 2 -15.78 -30.58 27.56
C ALA A 2 -16.39 -31.43 26.42
N GLN A 3 -17.63 -31.13 26.03
CA GLN A 3 -18.26 -31.74 24.86
C GLN A 3 -17.45 -31.33 23.61
N ALA A 4 -16.88 -32.33 22.94
CA ALA A 4 -16.28 -32.12 21.63
C ALA A 4 -17.40 -31.63 20.67
N LYS A 5 -17.29 -30.41 20.16
CA LYS A 5 -18.20 -29.92 19.12
C LYS A 5 -18.04 -30.82 17.90
N GLU A 6 -19.15 -31.41 17.45
CA GLU A 6 -19.18 -32.16 16.20
C GLU A 6 -18.66 -31.28 15.05
N PRO A 7 -17.86 -31.83 14.13
CA PRO A 7 -17.36 -31.09 13.00
C PRO A 7 -18.56 -30.68 12.11
N VAL A 8 -18.78 -29.40 11.98
CA VAL A 8 -19.80 -28.85 11.08
C VAL A 8 -19.43 -29.24 9.65
N LYS A 9 -20.29 -30.06 9.01
CA LYS A 9 -20.15 -30.38 7.57
C LYS A 9 -20.32 -29.10 6.77
N ARG A 10 -19.21 -28.50 6.32
CA ARG A 10 -19.24 -27.32 5.43
C ARG A 10 -19.66 -27.74 4.03
N THR A 11 -20.61 -27.04 3.43
CA THR A 11 -20.89 -27.15 2.00
C THR A 11 -19.71 -26.65 1.18
N TYR A 12 -19.59 -27.11 -0.06
CA TYR A 12 -18.53 -26.61 -0.97
C TYR A 12 -18.56 -25.08 -1.10
N GLN A 13 -19.75 -24.48 -1.22
CA GLN A 13 -19.90 -23.03 -1.25
C GLN A 13 -19.39 -22.36 0.03
N ALA A 14 -19.69 -22.90 1.19
CA ALA A 14 -19.19 -22.36 2.46
C ALA A 14 -17.65 -22.43 2.57
N VAL A 15 -17.01 -23.40 1.91
CA VAL A 15 -15.54 -23.46 1.83
C VAL A 15 -15.00 -22.36 0.94
N LEU A 16 -15.63 -22.10 -0.22
CA LEU A 16 -15.23 -21.02 -1.12
C LEU A 16 -15.40 -19.65 -0.45
N ASP A 17 -16.54 -19.40 0.19
CA ASP A 17 -16.82 -18.16 0.90
C ASP A 17 -15.78 -17.91 2.00
N TRP A 18 -15.43 -18.95 2.75
CA TRP A 18 -14.39 -18.87 3.79
C TRP A 18 -13.00 -18.58 3.21
N GLN A 19 -12.64 -19.18 2.06
CA GLN A 19 -11.38 -18.86 1.38
C GLN A 19 -11.33 -17.40 0.94
N ASP A 20 -12.40 -16.89 0.36
CA ASP A 20 -12.49 -15.51 -0.10
C ASP A 20 -12.43 -14.52 1.07
N GLU A 21 -13.05 -14.85 2.21
CA GLU A 21 -12.95 -14.05 3.42
C GLU A 21 -11.53 -14.03 3.97
N SER A 22 -10.87 -15.19 4.00
CA SER A 22 -9.50 -15.33 4.47
C SER A 22 -8.51 -14.56 3.59
N ARG A 23 -8.67 -14.61 2.27
CA ARG A 23 -7.85 -13.82 1.31
C ARG A 23 -8.01 -12.32 1.53
N ARG A 24 -9.25 -11.86 1.75
CA ARG A 24 -9.53 -10.45 2.06
C ARG A 24 -8.91 -10.02 3.39
N ALA A 25 -9.01 -10.85 4.42
CA ALA A 25 -8.41 -10.59 5.72
C ALA A 25 -6.87 -10.52 5.63
N PHE A 26 -6.25 -11.47 4.91
CA PHE A 26 -4.81 -11.49 4.65
C PHE A 26 -4.35 -10.24 3.87
N GLY A 27 -5.05 -9.89 2.80
CA GLY A 27 -4.73 -8.71 2.01
C GLY A 27 -4.81 -7.43 2.85
N LYS A 28 -5.87 -7.28 3.65
CA LYS A 28 -6.02 -6.17 4.58
C LYS A 28 -4.91 -6.13 5.65
N MET A 29 -4.47 -7.28 6.12
CA MET A 29 -3.34 -7.39 7.05
C MET A 29 -2.06 -6.83 6.44
N LEU A 30 -1.71 -7.25 5.22
CA LEU A 30 -0.53 -6.73 4.51
C LEU A 30 -0.60 -5.23 4.28
N LEU A 31 -1.77 -4.73 3.86
CA LEU A 31 -2.04 -3.30 3.70
C LEU A 31 -1.80 -2.55 5.02
N ASN A 32 -2.34 -3.06 6.13
CA ASN A 32 -2.20 -2.43 7.43
C ASN A 32 -0.75 -2.47 7.94
N TRP A 33 -0.04 -3.59 7.72
CA TRP A 33 1.38 -3.70 8.04
C TRP A 33 2.23 -2.68 7.27
N ARG A 34 2.04 -2.59 5.96
CA ARG A 34 2.71 -1.61 5.10
C ARG A 34 2.43 -0.17 5.56
N ARG A 35 1.16 0.16 5.84
CA ARG A 35 0.75 1.49 6.31
C ARG A 35 1.35 1.84 7.68
N ARG A 36 1.48 0.87 8.58
CA ARG A 36 2.14 1.08 9.89
C ARG A 36 3.61 1.43 9.72
N ASN A 37 4.25 0.89 8.71
CA ASN A 37 5.62 1.23 8.35
C ASN A 37 5.74 2.53 7.54
N GLY A 38 4.64 3.24 7.30
CA GLY A 38 4.65 4.47 6.50
C GLY A 38 5.01 4.25 5.03
N TRP A 39 4.89 3.02 4.52
CA TRP A 39 5.24 2.68 3.15
C TRP A 39 4.07 2.92 2.20
N THR A 40 4.39 3.53 1.06
CA THR A 40 3.52 3.51 -0.12
C THR A 40 3.65 2.15 -0.82
N GLN A 41 2.74 1.83 -1.73
CA GLN A 41 2.93 0.65 -2.60
C GLN A 41 4.23 0.76 -3.38
N TYR A 42 4.59 1.97 -3.82
CA TYR A 42 5.86 2.24 -4.49
C TYR A 42 7.06 1.80 -3.64
N THR A 43 7.11 2.20 -2.38
CA THR A 43 8.22 1.82 -1.48
C THR A 43 8.38 0.31 -1.37
N ALA A 44 7.28 -0.41 -1.15
CA ALA A 44 7.30 -1.86 -1.04
C ALA A 44 7.71 -2.55 -2.35
N CYS A 45 7.21 -2.06 -3.49
CA CYS A 45 7.50 -2.63 -4.80
C CYS A 45 8.92 -2.35 -5.26
N GLU A 46 9.43 -1.15 -5.03
CA GLU A 46 10.81 -0.76 -5.36
C GLU A 46 11.78 -1.59 -4.53
N TRP A 47 11.54 -1.73 -3.22
CA TRP A 47 12.34 -2.61 -2.40
C TRP A 47 12.28 -4.07 -2.87
N GLY A 48 11.08 -4.59 -3.13
CA GLY A 48 10.90 -5.95 -3.65
C GLY A 48 11.66 -6.16 -4.97
N SER A 49 11.60 -5.20 -5.90
CA SER A 49 12.32 -5.24 -7.18
C SER A 49 13.83 -5.23 -6.98
N GLU A 50 14.37 -4.31 -6.19
CA GLU A 50 15.82 -4.24 -5.90
C GLU A 50 16.32 -5.47 -5.13
N ALA A 51 15.46 -6.08 -4.33
CA ALA A 51 15.75 -7.34 -3.62
C ALA A 51 15.60 -8.59 -4.50
N GLY A 52 15.12 -8.43 -5.74
CA GLY A 52 14.92 -9.54 -6.68
C GLY A 52 13.63 -10.33 -6.45
N PHE A 53 12.60 -9.74 -5.85
CA PHE A 53 11.32 -10.38 -5.59
C PHE A 53 10.30 -10.07 -6.68
N GLU A 54 9.89 -11.08 -7.42
CA GLU A 54 8.95 -10.94 -8.56
C GLU A 54 7.49 -10.78 -8.13
N VAL A 55 7.12 -11.31 -6.96
CA VAL A 55 5.71 -11.32 -6.51
C VAL A 55 5.30 -9.97 -5.97
N ILE A 56 6.23 -9.23 -5.40
CA ILE A 56 5.97 -7.90 -4.87
C ILE A 56 6.23 -6.87 -5.97
N SER A 57 5.39 -6.92 -6.98
CA SER A 57 5.31 -5.92 -8.06
C SER A 57 4.07 -5.05 -7.86
N TYR A 58 4.03 -3.88 -8.51
CA TYR A 58 2.90 -2.95 -8.41
C TYR A 58 1.53 -3.60 -8.67
N GLY A 59 1.40 -4.34 -9.78
CA GLY A 59 0.14 -4.99 -10.11
C GLY A 59 -0.25 -6.07 -9.11
N ASN A 60 0.71 -6.87 -8.67
CA ASN A 60 0.45 -7.99 -7.77
C ASN A 60 0.15 -7.54 -6.35
N LEU A 61 0.91 -6.58 -5.80
CA LEU A 61 0.72 -6.12 -4.42
C LEU A 61 -0.68 -5.51 -4.23
N SER A 62 -1.12 -4.66 -5.17
CA SER A 62 -2.45 -4.06 -5.13
C SER A 62 -3.55 -5.13 -5.12
N VAL A 63 -3.45 -6.13 -6.00
CA VAL A 63 -4.43 -7.21 -6.10
C VAL A 63 -4.45 -8.08 -4.83
N ILE A 64 -3.26 -8.33 -4.23
CA ILE A 64 -3.15 -9.07 -2.97
C ILE A 64 -3.80 -8.28 -1.82
N GLU A 65 -3.49 -7.00 -1.68
CA GLU A 65 -4.02 -6.13 -0.63
C GLU A 65 -5.53 -5.94 -0.71
N GLN A 66 -6.11 -6.00 -1.91
CA GLN A 66 -7.55 -5.98 -2.12
C GLN A 66 -8.24 -7.33 -1.89
N GLY A 67 -7.47 -8.39 -1.60
CA GLY A 67 -7.99 -9.75 -1.47
C GLY A 67 -8.51 -10.34 -2.78
N LYS A 68 -8.16 -9.75 -3.92
CA LYS A 68 -8.57 -10.18 -5.26
C LYS A 68 -7.57 -11.12 -5.94
N ALA A 69 -6.41 -11.34 -5.31
CA ALA A 69 -5.47 -12.32 -5.79
C ALA A 69 -6.12 -13.70 -5.78
N GLY A 70 -6.06 -14.39 -6.92
CA GLY A 70 -6.45 -15.79 -7.00
C GLY A 70 -5.55 -16.67 -6.11
N GLU A 71 -5.07 -17.79 -6.62
CA GLU A 71 -4.08 -18.58 -5.89
C GLU A 71 -2.71 -17.88 -5.86
N LEU A 72 -2.25 -17.55 -4.64
CA LEU A 72 -0.85 -17.18 -4.44
C LEU A 72 0.02 -18.42 -4.50
N ARG A 73 1.04 -18.40 -5.34
CA ARG A 73 2.00 -19.48 -5.42
C ARG A 73 2.86 -19.53 -4.15
N GLN A 74 3.32 -20.70 -3.77
CA GLN A 74 4.20 -20.92 -2.61
C GLN A 74 5.39 -19.93 -2.56
N LYS A 75 5.96 -19.58 -3.72
CA LYS A 75 7.03 -18.59 -3.86
C LYS A 75 6.69 -17.24 -3.22
N ALA A 76 5.42 -16.83 -3.21
CA ALA A 76 5.00 -15.57 -2.60
C ALA A 76 5.23 -15.55 -1.08
N PHE A 77 4.94 -16.64 -0.41
CA PHE A 77 5.08 -16.74 1.04
C PHE A 77 6.56 -16.79 1.46
N PHE A 78 7.40 -17.47 0.71
CA PHE A 78 8.86 -17.43 0.93
C PHE A 78 9.44 -16.03 0.70
N GLN A 79 8.93 -15.28 -0.28
CA GLN A 79 9.37 -13.91 -0.49
C GLN A 79 8.92 -12.98 0.64
N LEU A 80 7.71 -13.15 1.16
CA LEU A 80 7.22 -12.41 2.33
C LEU A 80 8.05 -12.73 3.57
N GLU A 81 8.35 -14.00 3.82
CA GLU A 81 9.26 -14.42 4.90
C GLU A 81 10.62 -13.76 4.77
N GLU A 82 11.24 -13.84 3.59
CA GLU A 82 12.58 -13.28 3.36
C GLU A 82 12.60 -11.77 3.56
N LEU A 83 11.59 -11.03 3.08
CA LEU A 83 11.44 -9.60 3.36
C LEU A 83 11.31 -9.34 4.86
N ASN A 84 10.49 -10.12 5.52
CA ASN A 84 10.24 -9.99 6.95
C ASN A 84 11.50 -10.27 7.79
N ARG A 85 12.26 -11.29 7.41
CA ARG A 85 13.56 -11.62 8.00
C ARG A 85 14.57 -10.49 7.81
N ARG A 86 14.68 -9.93 6.58
CA ARG A 86 15.59 -8.80 6.30
C ARG A 86 15.24 -7.57 7.12
N LEU A 87 13.96 -7.29 7.35
CA LEU A 87 13.56 -6.21 8.25
C LEU A 87 14.05 -6.45 9.68
N ARG A 88 13.92 -7.67 10.18
CA ARG A 88 14.40 -8.05 11.52
C ARG A 88 15.90 -7.93 11.64
N GLU A 89 16.63 -8.41 10.64
CA GLU A 89 18.09 -8.44 10.64
C GLU A 89 18.71 -7.10 10.21
N LYS A 90 17.88 -6.14 9.76
CA LYS A 90 18.35 -4.87 9.18
C LYS A 90 19.27 -5.08 7.97
N ASP A 91 19.03 -6.15 7.22
CA ASP A 91 19.76 -6.48 5.98
C ASP A 91 18.99 -5.96 4.76
N TRP A 92 19.49 -4.91 4.16
CA TRP A 92 18.85 -4.30 2.99
C TRP A 92 19.32 -4.90 1.65
N GLY A 93 20.28 -5.83 1.69
CA GLY A 93 20.83 -6.44 0.48
C GLY A 93 21.37 -5.40 -0.50
N ASN A 94 20.96 -5.53 -1.75
CA ASN A 94 21.45 -4.70 -2.85
C ASN A 94 20.64 -3.40 -3.06
N VAL A 95 19.80 -3.00 -2.11
CA VAL A 95 19.03 -1.77 -2.22
C VAL A 95 19.95 -0.57 -2.42
N LYS A 96 19.77 0.15 -3.53
CA LYS A 96 20.60 1.30 -3.90
C LYS A 96 20.01 2.62 -3.41
N SER A 97 18.69 2.73 -3.44
CA SER A 97 17.98 3.94 -3.04
C SER A 97 18.19 4.28 -1.56
N GLN A 98 18.83 5.41 -1.28
CA GLN A 98 19.04 5.89 0.09
C GLN A 98 17.70 6.17 0.79
N ARG A 99 16.73 6.72 0.04
CA ARG A 99 15.38 6.96 0.54
C ARG A 99 14.70 5.67 1.04
N ILE A 100 14.80 4.59 0.28
CA ILE A 100 14.25 3.29 0.69
C ILE A 100 14.99 2.76 1.91
N LYS A 101 16.32 2.83 1.93
CA LYS A 101 17.11 2.42 3.12
C LYS A 101 16.67 3.15 4.38
N ASP A 102 16.40 4.45 4.30
CA ASP A 102 15.98 5.24 5.45
C ASP A 102 14.58 4.86 5.94
N GLN A 103 13.66 4.53 5.02
CA GLN A 103 12.35 3.98 5.37
C GLN A 103 12.44 2.57 5.98
N LEU A 104 13.32 1.72 5.47
CA LEU A 104 13.52 0.35 5.98
C LEU A 104 14.17 0.33 7.37
N LYS A 105 15.05 1.28 7.69
CA LYS A 105 15.70 1.38 9.01
C LYS A 105 14.72 1.49 10.18
N ILE A 106 13.63 2.22 9.96
CA ILE A 106 12.60 2.45 10.98
C ILE A 106 11.45 1.46 10.91
N ALA A 107 11.45 0.62 9.89
CA ALA A 107 10.38 -0.32 9.66
C ALA A 107 10.41 -1.49 10.65
N GLU A 108 9.21 -1.95 11.00
CA GLU A 108 9.01 -3.08 11.89
C GLU A 108 8.60 -4.33 11.10
N PRO A 109 9.20 -5.48 11.39
CA PRO A 109 8.79 -6.74 10.80
C PRO A 109 7.40 -7.15 11.27
N LEU A 110 6.70 -7.96 10.47
CA LEU A 110 5.43 -8.53 10.84
C LEU A 110 5.63 -9.68 11.83
N CYS A 111 5.03 -9.56 12.99
CA CYS A 111 5.07 -10.56 14.04
C CYS A 111 3.66 -11.00 14.42
N GLY A 112 3.55 -12.21 14.94
CA GLY A 112 2.35 -12.69 15.59
C GLY A 112 2.06 -11.96 16.91
N ASP A 113 0.90 -12.22 17.50
CA ASP A 113 0.51 -11.65 18.80
C ASP A 113 1.42 -12.12 19.95
N ASP A 114 2.13 -13.22 19.75
CA ASP A 114 3.18 -13.76 20.63
C ASP A 114 4.55 -13.09 20.45
N GLY A 115 4.67 -12.14 19.53
CA GLY A 115 5.91 -11.47 19.16
C GLY A 115 6.85 -12.28 18.28
N LYS A 116 6.48 -13.51 17.89
CA LYS A 116 7.27 -14.34 16.97
C LYS A 116 7.25 -13.71 15.58
N LEU A 117 8.43 -13.66 14.95
CA LEU A 117 8.56 -13.27 13.55
C LEU A 117 7.80 -14.27 12.67
N TRP A 118 6.96 -13.78 11.78
CA TRP A 118 6.22 -14.62 10.85
C TRP A 118 7.14 -15.17 9.76
N ASP A 119 7.04 -16.49 9.57
CA ASP A 119 7.67 -17.23 8.50
C ASP A 119 6.68 -17.54 7.35
N ALA A 120 7.12 -18.25 6.32
CA ALA A 120 6.30 -18.60 5.18
C ALA A 120 5.06 -19.42 5.56
N VAL A 121 5.16 -20.26 6.60
CA VAL A 121 4.06 -21.10 7.08
C VAL A 121 3.02 -20.25 7.79
N ASP A 122 3.44 -19.25 8.58
CA ASP A 122 2.55 -18.32 9.25
C ASP A 122 1.75 -17.49 8.22
N PHE A 123 2.45 -16.92 7.22
CA PHE A 123 1.80 -16.18 6.12
C PHE A 123 0.82 -17.06 5.33
N TRP A 124 1.24 -18.27 4.98
CA TRP A 124 0.39 -19.21 4.24
C TRP A 124 -0.84 -19.63 5.06
N SER A 125 -0.64 -19.98 6.34
CA SER A 125 -1.72 -20.39 7.24
C SER A 125 -2.77 -19.29 7.41
N CYS A 126 -2.35 -18.03 7.50
CA CYS A 126 -3.26 -16.89 7.54
C CYS A 126 -4.00 -16.72 6.20
N TYR A 127 -3.31 -16.82 5.07
CA TYR A 127 -3.89 -16.69 3.74
C TYR A 127 -5.01 -17.71 3.47
N ILE A 128 -4.82 -18.96 3.92
CA ILE A 128 -5.82 -20.00 3.78
C ILE A 128 -6.83 -20.07 4.94
N GLY A 129 -6.71 -19.16 5.92
CA GLY A 129 -7.65 -19.02 7.03
C GLY A 129 -7.46 -19.95 8.21
N TYR A 130 -6.34 -20.69 8.27
CA TYR A 130 -6.03 -21.57 9.42
C TYR A 130 -5.45 -20.81 10.61
N ALA A 131 -4.75 -19.71 10.35
CA ALA A 131 -4.28 -18.81 11.38
C ALA A 131 -5.04 -17.46 11.32
N PRO A 132 -5.37 -16.86 12.46
CA PRO A 132 -5.98 -15.53 12.47
C PRO A 132 -4.97 -14.45 12.07
N VAL A 133 -5.48 -13.35 11.57
CA VAL A 133 -4.69 -12.11 11.43
C VAL A 133 -4.29 -11.62 12.83
N PRO A 134 -3.01 -11.30 13.08
CA PRO A 134 -2.57 -10.76 14.37
C PRO A 134 -3.34 -9.47 14.73
N GLY A 135 -3.71 -9.32 15.98
CA GLY A 135 -4.55 -8.22 16.47
C GLY A 135 -4.02 -6.85 16.10
N THR A 136 -2.71 -6.69 16.11
CA THR A 136 -2.02 -5.45 15.68
C THR A 136 -2.39 -5.03 14.26
N TYR A 137 -2.64 -5.98 13.35
CA TYR A 137 -2.88 -5.70 11.93
C TYR A 137 -4.34 -5.85 11.51
N GLN A 138 -5.27 -6.13 12.43
CA GLN A 138 -6.70 -6.20 12.13
C GLN A 138 -7.29 -4.83 11.81
N THR A 139 -6.75 -3.77 12.40
CA THR A 139 -7.19 -2.40 12.19
C THR A 139 -6.15 -1.58 11.46
N ALA A 140 -6.61 -0.67 10.61
CA ALA A 140 -5.73 0.32 10.00
C ALA A 140 -5.03 1.14 11.11
N PRO A 141 -3.76 1.55 10.90
CA PRO A 141 -3.11 2.48 11.81
C PRO A 141 -3.93 3.77 11.89
N ALA A 142 -3.85 4.43 13.03
CA ALA A 142 -4.43 5.76 13.14
C ALA A 142 -3.85 6.65 12.04
N PRO A 143 -4.66 7.53 11.42
CA PRO A 143 -4.18 8.41 10.37
C PRO A 143 -2.98 9.21 10.87
N THR A 144 -1.84 9.04 10.22
CA THR A 144 -0.64 9.86 10.50
C THR A 144 -0.81 11.26 9.93
N LEU A 145 -1.77 11.43 9.02
CA LEU A 145 -2.09 12.69 8.39
C LEU A 145 -3.26 13.34 9.11
N THR A 146 -3.01 14.45 9.83
CA THR A 146 -4.09 15.27 10.38
C THR A 146 -4.83 15.99 9.24
N ALA A 147 -6.13 16.31 9.44
CA ALA A 147 -6.93 17.07 8.50
C ALA A 147 -6.22 18.36 8.04
N LYS A 148 -5.63 19.11 9.00
CA LYS A 148 -4.85 20.30 8.73
C LYS A 148 -3.65 20.03 7.82
N ARG A 149 -2.92 18.93 8.05
CA ARG A 149 -1.77 18.58 7.22
C ARG A 149 -2.18 18.15 5.82
N ALA A 150 -3.29 17.45 5.67
CA ALA A 150 -3.86 17.10 4.36
C ALA A 150 -4.19 18.37 3.55
N GLU A 151 -4.84 19.34 4.18
CA GLU A 151 -5.15 20.63 3.56
C GLU A 151 -3.88 21.39 3.13
N GLU A 152 -2.89 21.50 4.01
CA GLU A 152 -1.59 22.13 3.68
C GLU A 152 -0.92 21.47 2.48
N LEU A 153 -0.94 20.14 2.40
CA LEU A 153 -0.37 19.39 1.27
C LEU A 153 -1.16 19.63 -0.02
N CYS A 154 -2.49 19.63 0.02
CA CYS A 154 -3.31 19.95 -1.14
C CYS A 154 -3.07 21.37 -1.64
N GLN A 155 -2.94 22.34 -0.75
CA GLN A 155 -2.62 23.72 -1.12
C GLN A 155 -1.24 23.84 -1.76
N LYS A 156 -0.23 23.19 -1.20
CA LYS A 156 1.13 23.15 -1.78
C LYS A 156 1.10 22.56 -3.18
N TRP A 157 0.38 21.46 -3.36
CA TRP A 157 0.28 20.80 -4.65
C TRP A 157 -0.42 21.66 -5.70
N ARG A 158 -1.55 22.28 -5.36
CA ARG A 158 -2.24 23.24 -6.23
C ARG A 158 -1.31 24.39 -6.63
N GLN A 159 -0.53 24.93 -5.68
CA GLN A 159 0.45 25.98 -5.96
C GLN A 159 1.54 25.48 -6.91
N HIS A 160 2.03 24.28 -6.72
CA HIS A 160 3.06 23.67 -7.57
C HIS A 160 2.56 23.45 -8.99
N VAL A 161 1.37 22.87 -9.14
CA VAL A 161 0.71 22.70 -10.45
C VAL A 161 0.54 24.04 -11.17
N ARG A 162 0.02 25.07 -10.48
CA ARG A 162 -0.15 26.42 -11.04
C ARG A 162 1.19 27.02 -11.48
N ARG A 163 2.22 26.81 -10.68
CA ARG A 163 3.58 27.28 -10.99
C ARG A 163 4.15 26.55 -12.21
N ALA A 164 4.05 25.24 -12.25
CA ALA A 164 4.52 24.42 -13.35
C ALA A 164 3.81 24.74 -14.68
N ILE A 165 2.50 24.96 -14.65
CA ILE A 165 1.71 25.44 -15.80
C ILE A 165 2.27 26.79 -16.30
N LYS A 166 2.48 27.73 -15.38
CA LYS A 166 2.98 29.06 -15.71
C LYS A 166 4.39 29.06 -16.28
N GLU A 167 5.30 28.29 -15.67
CA GLU A 167 6.71 28.23 -16.07
C GLU A 167 6.93 27.50 -17.40
N ARG A 168 6.04 26.54 -17.74
CA ARG A 168 6.13 25.73 -18.97
C ARG A 168 5.25 26.23 -20.11
N GLY A 169 4.44 27.23 -19.87
CA GLY A 169 3.56 27.81 -20.89
C GLY A 169 2.41 26.89 -21.34
N PHE A 170 2.10 25.84 -20.57
CA PHE A 170 0.94 24.97 -20.81
C PHE A 170 -0.34 25.73 -20.51
N ASP A 171 -1.42 25.38 -21.23
CA ASP A 171 -2.73 25.71 -20.72
C ASP A 171 -3.13 24.77 -19.59
N VAL A 172 -4.17 25.14 -18.84
CA VAL A 172 -4.62 24.36 -17.67
C VAL A 172 -5.11 22.97 -18.07
N THR A 173 -5.70 22.82 -19.24
CA THR A 173 -6.25 21.56 -19.73
C THR A 173 -5.16 20.60 -20.11
N GLU A 174 -4.16 21.07 -20.87
CA GLU A 174 -2.98 20.29 -21.24
C GLU A 174 -2.21 19.80 -20.01
N ALA A 175 -2.02 20.69 -19.03
CA ALA A 175 -1.32 20.32 -17.78
C ALA A 175 -2.11 19.28 -16.97
N LEU A 176 -3.44 19.38 -16.92
CA LEU A 176 -4.27 18.40 -16.25
C LEU A 176 -4.24 17.04 -16.97
N GLU A 177 -4.28 17.03 -18.29
CA GLU A 177 -4.20 15.80 -19.09
C GLU A 177 -2.84 15.09 -18.90
N LEU A 178 -1.74 15.84 -18.90
CA LEU A 178 -0.40 15.28 -18.62
C LEU A 178 -0.29 14.72 -17.21
N LEU A 179 -0.82 15.43 -16.22
CA LEU A 179 -0.84 14.97 -14.84
C LEU A 179 -1.73 13.73 -14.67
N GLU A 180 -2.86 13.66 -15.37
CA GLU A 180 -3.74 12.50 -15.35
C GLU A 180 -3.14 11.28 -16.03
N ALA A 181 -2.40 11.47 -17.11
CA ALA A 181 -1.73 10.37 -17.81
C ALA A 181 -0.74 9.60 -16.91
N SER A 182 -0.16 10.30 -15.92
CA SER A 182 0.73 9.68 -14.93
C SER A 182 0.00 9.00 -13.77
N VAL A 183 -1.34 9.13 -13.66
CA VAL A 183 -2.16 8.52 -12.60
C VAL A 183 -2.87 7.28 -13.14
N PRO A 184 -2.86 6.13 -12.42
CA PRO A 184 -3.68 4.99 -12.81
C PRO A 184 -5.15 5.39 -13.01
N SER A 185 -5.78 4.87 -14.07
CA SER A 185 -7.12 5.28 -14.52
C SER A 185 -8.20 5.23 -13.42
N GLU A 186 -8.07 4.30 -12.48
CA GLU A 186 -9.00 4.16 -11.34
C GLU A 186 -8.95 5.34 -10.37
N TYR A 187 -7.86 6.11 -10.36
CA TYR A 187 -7.67 7.28 -9.49
C TYR A 187 -7.81 8.62 -10.21
N GLN A 188 -7.82 8.64 -11.54
CA GLN A 188 -7.86 9.88 -12.34
C GLN A 188 -9.06 10.76 -11.99
N LYS A 189 -10.24 10.18 -11.80
CA LYS A 189 -11.43 10.94 -11.40
C LYS A 189 -11.25 11.63 -10.05
N ARG A 190 -10.76 10.89 -9.05
CA ARG A 190 -10.49 11.45 -7.70
C ARG A 190 -9.38 12.50 -7.73
N PHE A 191 -8.42 12.30 -8.59
CA PHE A 191 -7.34 13.24 -8.81
C PHE A 191 -7.87 14.59 -9.35
N ARG A 192 -8.73 14.58 -10.37
CA ARG A 192 -9.43 15.79 -10.85
C ARG A 192 -10.21 16.48 -9.74
N GLU A 193 -10.96 15.71 -8.97
CA GLU A 193 -11.75 16.23 -7.86
C GLU A 193 -10.87 16.95 -6.82
N VAL A 194 -9.73 16.38 -6.42
CA VAL A 194 -8.79 17.03 -5.48
C VAL A 194 -8.16 18.29 -6.08
N LEU A 195 -7.89 18.31 -7.40
CA LEU A 195 -7.30 19.48 -8.07
C LEU A 195 -8.30 20.61 -8.33
N ALA A 196 -9.51 20.24 -8.71
CA ALA A 196 -10.50 21.19 -9.24
C ALA A 196 -11.46 21.75 -8.17
N VAL A 197 -11.65 21.04 -7.04
CA VAL A 197 -12.71 21.36 -6.09
C VAL A 197 -12.12 21.89 -4.79
N ASP A 198 -12.49 23.12 -4.44
CA ASP A 198 -12.13 23.75 -3.15
C ASP A 198 -12.99 23.21 -1.96
N ASP A 199 -13.99 22.35 -2.25
CA ASP A 199 -15.06 22.00 -1.31
C ASP A 199 -14.86 20.68 -0.54
N TYR A 200 -13.73 20.05 -0.61
CA TYR A 200 -13.43 18.88 0.24
C TYR A 200 -13.20 19.31 1.69
N SER A 201 -13.98 18.72 2.59
CA SER A 201 -13.71 18.87 4.02
C SER A 201 -12.34 18.28 4.37
N PRO A 202 -11.64 18.79 5.40
CA PRO A 202 -10.37 18.21 5.83
C PRO A 202 -10.45 16.70 6.17
N ALA A 203 -11.63 16.23 6.62
CA ALA A 203 -11.85 14.81 6.91
C ALA A 203 -11.89 13.96 5.63
N GLU A 204 -12.58 14.43 4.59
CA GLU A 204 -12.64 13.77 3.27
C GLU A 204 -11.28 13.75 2.59
N LEU A 205 -10.52 14.84 2.68
CA LEU A 205 -9.14 14.89 2.21
C LEU A 205 -8.25 13.88 2.95
N SER A 206 -8.36 13.80 4.28
CA SER A 206 -7.63 12.79 5.06
C SER A 206 -7.98 11.38 4.64
N GLN A 207 -9.26 11.10 4.36
CA GLN A 207 -9.72 9.81 3.89
C GLN A 207 -9.17 9.49 2.50
N LEU A 208 -9.22 10.45 1.56
CA LEU A 208 -8.64 10.31 0.23
C LEU A 208 -7.13 10.01 0.28
N TRP A 209 -6.40 10.67 1.19
CA TRP A 209 -4.97 10.45 1.38
C TRP A 209 -4.66 9.07 1.96
N LEU A 210 -5.51 8.56 2.85
CA LEU A 210 -5.39 7.23 3.42
C LEU A 210 -5.74 6.12 2.43
N GLU A 211 -6.73 6.36 1.57
CA GLU A 211 -7.20 5.40 0.56
C GLU A 211 -6.33 5.43 -0.70
N GLY A 212 -5.80 6.60 -1.05
CA GLY A 212 -5.05 6.83 -2.29
C GLY A 212 -3.57 7.10 -2.04
N GLU A 213 -2.74 6.06 -2.01
CA GLU A 213 -1.28 6.20 -1.94
C GLU A 213 -0.69 6.99 -3.10
N TYR A 214 -1.45 7.11 -4.16
CA TYR A 214 -1.13 7.89 -5.35
C TYR A 214 -1.37 9.39 -5.19
N PHE A 215 -2.02 9.82 -4.13
CA PHE A 215 -2.32 11.24 -3.86
C PHE A 215 -1.29 11.94 -2.96
N MET A 216 -0.07 11.43 -2.86
CA MET A 216 1.02 12.16 -2.21
C MET A 216 1.57 13.25 -3.16
N PRO A 217 1.30 14.55 -2.92
CA PRO A 217 1.71 15.63 -3.82
C PRO A 217 3.21 15.60 -4.12
N GLU A 218 4.00 15.31 -3.09
CA GLU A 218 5.46 15.26 -3.16
C GLU A 218 5.94 14.21 -4.17
N LYS A 219 5.25 13.08 -4.26
CA LYS A 219 5.58 12.00 -5.21
C LYS A 219 5.25 12.38 -6.65
N TRP A 220 4.08 12.99 -6.88
CA TRP A 220 3.64 13.42 -8.20
C TRP A 220 4.50 14.52 -8.76
N ILE A 221 4.88 15.46 -7.91
CA ILE A 221 5.77 16.55 -8.25
C ILE A 221 7.11 16.00 -8.74
N ILE A 222 7.70 15.05 -8.00
CA ILE A 222 8.98 14.43 -8.36
C ILE A 222 8.86 13.67 -9.68
N LEU A 223 7.87 12.80 -9.83
CA LEU A 223 7.67 12.03 -11.06
C LEU A 223 7.41 12.93 -12.26
N TRP A 224 6.62 13.99 -12.08
CA TRP A 224 6.33 14.91 -13.16
C TRP A 224 7.54 15.75 -13.56
N ASP A 225 8.37 16.14 -12.60
CA ASP A 225 9.64 16.86 -12.87
C ASP A 225 10.68 15.95 -13.53
N GLU A 226 10.69 14.64 -13.20
CA GLU A 226 11.56 13.66 -13.87
C GLU A 226 11.12 13.37 -15.32
N GLU A 227 9.81 13.28 -15.59
CA GLU A 227 9.26 13.03 -16.93
C GLU A 227 9.23 14.29 -17.82
N ASN A 228 9.19 15.47 -17.22
CA ASN A 228 9.10 16.76 -17.91
C ASN A 228 10.16 17.74 -17.38
N PRO A 229 11.45 17.48 -17.59
CA PRO A 229 12.50 18.36 -17.10
C PRO A 229 12.35 19.77 -17.71
N ILE A 230 12.54 20.79 -16.89
CA ILE A 230 12.59 22.18 -17.36
C ILE A 230 13.84 22.29 -18.24
N ILE A 231 13.65 22.53 -19.55
CA ILE A 231 14.71 22.75 -20.52
C ILE A 231 15.29 24.15 -20.32
#